data_77f66ef7bcac0494cbad2ec9b1af5969
#
_entry.id   77f66ef7bcac0494cbad2ec9b1af5969
#
_cell.length_a   1.000
_cell.length_b   1.000
_cell.length_c   1.000
_cell.angle_alpha   90.00
_cell.angle_beta   90.00
_cell.angle_gamma   90.00
#
_symmetry.space_group_name_H-M   'P 1'
#
loop_
_entity.id
_entity.type
_entity.pdbx_description
1 polymer ?
#
loop_
_entity_poly.entity_id
_entity_poly.type
_entity_poly.pdbx_seq_one_letter_code
_entity_poly.pdbx_strand_id
1 'polypeptide(L)'
;MTTPALFTPFTLKDVTLRNRIAVPPMCQYSAVDGFTTDWHLSHYAGLARGGAGLVIVEATAVSPEGRISPGDTGLWNDEQAVGMARIAEAIKADGAVPGIQIAHAGRKASANRPWEGDDHIAEDDPRGWETISPSAVPFGANLNKMPKAMTQADIDRVQADFVAAAIRARDAGFQWLELHFAHGYLAQSFFSVHGNTRADGYGGNAANRGRFLLETLAAVREVWPANLPLTARFGVIEYDGRDEETLAEAIELTRAMREGGLDMLNVSVGFSTPNAQIPWGSAFLAPVSERVRREAGLPVASSWGIDDPVAANRVVEDGQMDLVMVGRAMLANPHWPYQTAMKLGLERPSWVLPAPYAHWLERYRVQSA
;
A
#
# COMPACT_ATOMS: atom_id res chain seq x y z
N MET A 1 -9.50 15.52 29.69
CA MET A 1 -8.45 15.61 28.64
C MET A 1 -9.11 15.30 27.32
N THR A 2 -8.76 15.97 26.24
CA THR A 2 -9.26 15.67 24.89
C THR A 2 -8.59 14.41 24.38
N THR A 3 -9.34 13.56 23.68
CA THR A 3 -8.77 12.36 23.02
C THR A 3 -7.75 12.79 21.97
N PRO A 4 -6.50 12.26 21.97
CA PRO A 4 -5.53 12.55 20.92
C PRO A 4 -6.10 12.26 19.52
N ALA A 5 -5.82 13.11 18.54
CA ALA A 5 -6.37 13.01 17.19
C ALA A 5 -6.16 11.62 16.56
N LEU A 6 -4.99 11.03 16.81
CA LEU A 6 -4.63 9.68 16.33
C LEU A 6 -5.57 8.58 16.83
N PHE A 7 -6.20 8.74 18.00
CA PHE A 7 -7.13 7.77 18.58
C PHE A 7 -8.62 8.12 18.38
N THR A 8 -8.91 9.10 17.53
CA THR A 8 -10.29 9.35 17.09
C THR A 8 -10.68 8.37 15.99
N PRO A 9 -11.94 7.91 15.93
CA PRO A 9 -12.41 7.09 14.81
C PRO A 9 -12.26 7.82 13.47
N PHE A 10 -12.11 7.04 12.39
CA PHE A 10 -12.13 7.54 11.03
C PHE A 10 -13.09 6.73 10.18
N THR A 11 -14.04 7.39 9.54
CA THR A 11 -15.05 6.75 8.69
C THR A 11 -14.80 7.12 7.24
N LEU A 12 -14.72 6.10 6.37
CA LEU A 12 -14.66 6.25 4.93
C LEU A 12 -15.69 5.29 4.31
N LYS A 13 -16.65 5.81 3.54
CA LYS A 13 -17.84 5.05 3.14
C LYS A 13 -18.53 4.45 4.38
N ASP A 14 -18.93 3.17 4.31
CA ASP A 14 -19.57 2.47 5.44
C ASP A 14 -18.56 1.80 6.39
N VAL A 15 -17.27 2.07 6.23
CA VAL A 15 -16.20 1.47 7.06
C VAL A 15 -15.69 2.48 8.08
N THR A 16 -15.79 2.13 9.36
CA THR A 16 -15.26 2.93 10.47
C THR A 16 -14.08 2.24 11.12
N LEU A 17 -12.94 2.90 11.10
CA LEU A 17 -11.73 2.50 11.81
C LEU A 17 -11.82 2.98 13.27
N ARG A 18 -11.42 2.12 14.23
CA ARG A 18 -11.41 2.46 15.67
C ARG A 18 -10.42 3.58 16.04
N ASN A 19 -9.41 3.80 15.22
CA ASN A 19 -8.40 4.85 15.36
C ASN A 19 -7.78 5.14 13.97
N ARG A 20 -6.88 6.12 13.91
CA ARG A 20 -6.24 6.57 12.67
C ARG A 20 -4.87 5.94 12.42
N ILE A 21 -4.61 4.77 13.01
CA ILE A 21 -3.37 4.01 12.86
C ILE A 21 -3.63 2.85 11.90
N ALA A 22 -2.93 2.86 10.76
CA ALA A 22 -2.97 1.79 9.79
C ALA A 22 -1.62 1.07 9.68
N VAL A 23 -1.65 -0.24 9.49
CA VAL A 23 -0.49 -1.01 9.04
C VAL A 23 -0.43 -0.94 7.52
N PRO A 24 0.65 -0.37 6.93
CA PRO A 24 0.82 -0.36 5.48
C PRO A 24 1.09 -1.77 4.94
N PRO A 25 0.85 -2.00 3.65
CA PRO A 25 1.26 -3.24 3.00
C PRO A 25 2.80 -3.37 3.04
N MET A 26 3.30 -4.44 3.64
CA MET A 26 4.72 -4.73 3.82
C MET A 26 5.00 -6.17 3.40
N CYS A 27 5.64 -6.37 2.25
CA CYS A 27 5.93 -7.69 1.72
C CYS A 27 6.72 -8.56 2.71
N GLN A 28 6.20 -9.74 2.98
CA GLN A 28 6.81 -10.72 3.89
C GLN A 28 7.67 -11.73 3.14
N TYR A 29 7.50 -11.84 1.83
CA TYR A 29 8.23 -12.77 0.95
C TYR A 29 8.22 -14.21 1.46
N SER A 30 7.12 -14.63 2.10
CA SER A 30 6.96 -15.91 2.80
C SER A 30 5.89 -16.80 2.17
N ALA A 31 5.38 -16.42 1.01
CA ALA A 31 4.43 -17.21 0.24
C ALA A 31 5.14 -18.33 -0.54
N VAL A 32 4.37 -19.35 -0.90
CA VAL A 32 4.79 -20.44 -1.76
C VAL A 32 3.82 -20.48 -2.95
N ASP A 33 4.31 -20.23 -4.15
CA ASP A 33 3.49 -20.17 -5.38
C ASP A 33 2.26 -19.24 -5.24
N GLY A 34 2.46 -18.11 -4.58
CA GLY A 34 1.40 -17.14 -4.29
C GLY A 34 0.48 -17.50 -3.13
N PHE A 35 0.56 -18.71 -2.59
CA PHE A 35 -0.27 -19.13 -1.45
C PHE A 35 0.29 -18.56 -0.14
N THR A 36 -0.61 -18.01 0.67
CA THR A 36 -0.29 -17.60 2.04
C THR A 36 0.03 -18.81 2.92
N THR A 37 0.87 -18.59 3.91
CA THR A 37 1.30 -19.59 4.89
C THR A 37 0.83 -19.20 6.30
N ASP A 38 1.07 -20.03 7.31
CA ASP A 38 0.79 -19.71 8.71
C ASP A 38 1.61 -18.50 9.21
N TRP A 39 2.73 -18.17 8.55
CA TRP A 39 3.45 -16.91 8.78
C TRP A 39 2.54 -15.70 8.60
N HIS A 40 1.85 -15.62 7.47
CA HIS A 40 0.97 -14.50 7.14
C HIS A 40 -0.20 -14.39 8.12
N LEU A 41 -0.83 -15.52 8.46
CA LEU A 41 -1.92 -15.56 9.43
C LEU A 41 -1.48 -15.02 10.80
N SER A 42 -0.34 -15.51 11.30
CA SER A 42 0.24 -15.08 12.58
C SER A 42 0.63 -13.61 12.56
N HIS A 43 1.27 -13.16 11.46
CA HIS A 43 1.75 -11.79 11.27
C HIS A 43 0.59 -10.78 11.31
N TYR A 44 -0.40 -10.95 10.44
CA TYR A 44 -1.51 -10.00 10.33
C TYR A 44 -2.44 -10.02 11.55
N ALA A 45 -2.73 -11.19 12.12
CA ALA A 45 -3.47 -11.29 13.37
C ALA A 45 -2.73 -10.58 14.53
N GLY A 46 -1.40 -10.74 14.61
CA GLY A 46 -0.59 -10.09 15.62
C GLY A 46 -0.63 -8.57 15.54
N LEU A 47 -0.55 -8.00 14.33
CA LEU A 47 -0.63 -6.56 14.09
C LEU A 47 -2.02 -5.99 14.38
N ALA A 48 -3.08 -6.71 14.02
CA ALA A 48 -4.46 -6.32 14.34
C ALA A 48 -4.70 -6.32 15.84
N ARG A 49 -4.28 -7.40 16.54
CA ARG A 49 -4.33 -7.53 18.00
C ARG A 49 -3.56 -6.43 18.70
N GLY A 50 -2.48 -5.94 18.08
CA GLY A 50 -1.65 -4.85 18.58
C GLY A 50 -2.34 -3.49 18.65
N GLY A 51 -3.54 -3.33 18.11
CA GLY A 51 -4.38 -2.14 18.29
C GLY A 51 -4.52 -1.26 17.05
N ALA A 52 -4.00 -1.63 15.88
CA ALA A 52 -4.22 -0.90 14.64
C ALA A 52 -5.71 -0.82 14.27
N GLY A 53 -6.15 0.28 13.66
CA GLY A 53 -7.52 0.43 13.14
C GLY A 53 -7.71 -0.25 11.79
N LEU A 54 -6.67 -0.26 10.96
CA LEU A 54 -6.64 -0.86 9.63
C LEU A 54 -5.37 -1.70 9.48
N VAL A 55 -5.47 -2.89 8.91
CA VAL A 55 -4.32 -3.72 8.54
C VAL A 55 -4.43 -4.07 7.07
N ILE A 56 -3.50 -3.57 6.26
CA ILE A 56 -3.47 -3.83 4.81
C ILE A 56 -2.48 -4.95 4.54
N VAL A 57 -2.97 -6.05 3.98
CA VAL A 57 -2.15 -7.18 3.52
C VAL A 57 -1.21 -6.71 2.42
N GLU A 58 0.01 -7.24 2.43
CA GLU A 58 1.11 -6.92 1.51
C GLU A 58 0.70 -6.90 0.04
N ALA A 59 1.53 -6.26 -0.80
CA ALA A 59 1.36 -6.27 -2.24
C ALA A 59 1.14 -7.70 -2.75
N THR A 60 -0.10 -7.96 -3.19
CA THR A 60 -0.58 -9.27 -3.61
C THR A 60 -0.71 -9.27 -5.12
N ALA A 61 0.04 -10.13 -5.79
CA ALA A 61 0.14 -10.14 -7.23
C ALA A 61 -1.18 -10.57 -7.90
N VAL A 62 -1.61 -9.81 -8.91
CA VAL A 62 -2.84 -10.09 -9.69
C VAL A 62 -2.62 -11.17 -10.75
N SER A 63 -1.37 -11.48 -11.08
CA SER A 63 -0.95 -12.52 -12.03
C SER A 63 0.37 -13.14 -11.58
N PRO A 64 0.74 -14.36 -12.03
CA PRO A 64 2.00 -15.01 -11.62
C PRO A 64 3.24 -14.16 -11.91
N GLU A 65 3.31 -13.54 -13.09
CA GLU A 65 4.43 -12.69 -13.51
C GLU A 65 4.41 -11.32 -12.83
N GLY A 66 3.28 -10.94 -12.19
CA GLY A 66 3.14 -9.70 -11.43
C GLY A 66 3.80 -9.72 -10.05
N ARG A 67 4.33 -10.85 -9.59
CA ARG A 67 5.09 -10.95 -8.33
C ARG A 67 6.40 -10.18 -8.39
N ILE A 68 6.82 -9.58 -7.28
CA ILE A 68 8.18 -9.03 -7.14
C ILE A 68 9.18 -10.18 -7.11
N SER A 69 8.94 -11.16 -6.24
CA SER A 69 9.79 -12.32 -6.00
C SER A 69 8.99 -13.64 -5.98
N PRO A 70 9.63 -14.80 -6.03
CA PRO A 70 8.95 -16.09 -5.84
C PRO A 70 8.21 -16.22 -4.50
N GLY A 71 8.57 -15.40 -3.52
CA GLY A 71 7.97 -15.42 -2.18
C GLY A 71 6.76 -14.50 -1.98
N ASP A 72 6.29 -13.82 -3.03
CA ASP A 72 5.15 -12.91 -2.93
C ASP A 72 3.81 -13.66 -2.87
N THR A 73 2.85 -13.05 -2.16
CA THR A 73 1.47 -13.51 -2.19
C THR A 73 0.81 -13.23 -3.54
N GLY A 74 -0.16 -14.03 -3.90
CA GLY A 74 -0.94 -13.92 -5.14
C GLY A 74 -2.43 -14.04 -4.91
N LEU A 75 -3.20 -13.51 -5.87
CA LEU A 75 -4.65 -13.63 -5.90
C LEU A 75 -5.17 -13.80 -7.34
N TRP A 76 -4.43 -14.60 -8.14
CA TRP A 76 -4.76 -14.85 -9.53
C TRP A 76 -5.61 -16.12 -9.76
N ASN A 77 -5.85 -16.93 -8.70
CA ASN A 77 -6.76 -18.06 -8.72
C ASN A 77 -7.61 -18.12 -7.43
N ASP A 78 -8.66 -18.93 -7.44
CA ASP A 78 -9.64 -19.00 -6.36
C ASP A 78 -9.10 -19.76 -5.13
N GLU A 79 -8.17 -20.69 -5.33
CA GLU A 79 -7.55 -21.46 -4.25
C GLU A 79 -6.69 -20.54 -3.34
N GLN A 80 -6.04 -19.53 -3.90
CA GLN A 80 -5.28 -18.54 -3.13
C GLN A 80 -6.20 -17.68 -2.25
N ALA A 81 -7.44 -17.41 -2.69
CA ALA A 81 -8.42 -16.64 -1.93
C ALA A 81 -8.81 -17.31 -0.60
N VAL A 82 -8.70 -18.64 -0.49
CA VAL A 82 -9.03 -19.38 0.75
C VAL A 82 -8.10 -18.96 1.91
N GLY A 83 -6.81 -18.86 1.66
CA GLY A 83 -5.84 -18.40 2.66
C GLY A 83 -6.03 -16.92 3.02
N MET A 84 -6.37 -16.09 2.03
CA MET A 84 -6.67 -14.67 2.22
C MET A 84 -7.93 -14.46 3.06
N ALA A 85 -8.98 -15.27 2.89
CA ALA A 85 -10.19 -15.21 3.70
C ALA A 85 -9.91 -15.48 5.19
N ARG A 86 -9.05 -16.47 5.50
CA ARG A 86 -8.62 -16.75 6.88
C ARG A 86 -7.89 -15.54 7.51
N ILE A 87 -7.07 -14.86 6.75
CA ILE A 87 -6.36 -13.66 7.20
C ILE A 87 -7.35 -12.52 7.45
N ALA A 88 -8.28 -12.26 6.52
CA ALA A 88 -9.30 -11.23 6.67
C ALA A 88 -10.18 -11.47 7.92
N GLU A 89 -10.58 -12.70 8.16
CA GLU A 89 -11.33 -13.09 9.37
C GLU A 89 -10.53 -12.87 10.65
N ALA A 90 -9.25 -13.26 10.68
CA ALA A 90 -8.38 -13.07 11.85
C ALA A 90 -8.16 -11.58 12.17
N ILE A 91 -7.97 -10.73 11.16
CA ILE A 91 -7.85 -9.28 11.34
C ILE A 91 -9.14 -8.70 11.96
N LYS A 92 -10.31 -9.11 11.46
CA LYS A 92 -11.63 -8.68 11.99
C LYS A 92 -11.83 -9.14 13.44
N ALA A 93 -11.49 -10.39 13.74
CA ALA A 93 -11.64 -10.96 15.07
C ALA A 93 -10.85 -10.20 16.13
N ASP A 94 -9.70 -9.63 15.75
CA ASP A 94 -8.86 -8.79 16.62
C ASP A 94 -9.23 -7.28 16.55
N GLY A 95 -10.35 -6.93 15.88
CA GLY A 95 -10.99 -5.60 15.92
C GLY A 95 -10.37 -4.56 14.98
N ALA A 96 -9.57 -4.97 13.99
CA ALA A 96 -9.10 -4.11 12.92
C ALA A 96 -9.92 -4.33 11.64
N VAL A 97 -9.93 -3.35 10.75
CA VAL A 97 -10.49 -3.49 9.41
C VAL A 97 -9.49 -4.24 8.53
N PRO A 98 -9.88 -5.32 7.82
CA PRO A 98 -9.00 -6.01 6.89
C PRO A 98 -8.95 -5.26 5.56
N GLY A 99 -7.75 -4.84 5.19
CA GLY A 99 -7.41 -4.31 3.88
C GLY A 99 -6.49 -5.25 3.11
N ILE A 100 -6.46 -5.10 1.80
CA ILE A 100 -5.52 -5.79 0.92
C ILE A 100 -5.03 -4.84 -0.17
N GLN A 101 -3.74 -4.91 -0.49
CA GLN A 101 -3.16 -4.22 -1.63
C GLN A 101 -2.97 -5.20 -2.79
N ILE A 102 -3.58 -4.92 -3.95
CA ILE A 102 -3.35 -5.69 -5.17
C ILE A 102 -2.38 -4.95 -6.09
N ALA A 103 -1.48 -5.71 -6.73
CA ALA A 103 -0.29 -5.17 -7.37
C ALA A 103 0.16 -5.96 -8.60
N HIS A 104 0.97 -5.32 -9.44
CA HIS A 104 1.79 -5.95 -10.48
C HIS A 104 3.16 -5.29 -10.50
N ALA A 105 4.23 -6.04 -10.26
CA ALA A 105 5.57 -5.48 -10.08
C ALA A 105 6.21 -4.92 -11.37
N GLY A 106 5.69 -5.30 -12.54
CA GLY A 106 6.17 -4.77 -13.81
C GLY A 106 7.65 -5.07 -14.04
N ARG A 107 8.44 -4.08 -14.43
CA ARG A 107 9.88 -4.20 -14.69
C ARG A 107 10.75 -4.49 -13.46
N LYS A 108 10.17 -4.41 -12.25
CA LYS A 108 10.82 -4.79 -10.99
C LYS A 108 10.45 -6.21 -10.54
N ALA A 109 9.70 -6.95 -11.35
CA ALA A 109 9.35 -8.34 -11.11
C ALA A 109 10.55 -9.28 -11.32
N SER A 110 10.38 -10.55 -10.97
CA SER A 110 11.44 -11.57 -11.14
C SER A 110 12.74 -11.22 -10.40
N ALA A 111 12.58 -10.67 -9.18
CA ALA A 111 13.70 -10.31 -8.30
C ALA A 111 13.90 -11.34 -7.18
N ASN A 112 15.12 -11.46 -6.69
CA ASN A 112 15.43 -12.15 -5.46
C ASN A 112 14.81 -11.42 -4.26
N ARG A 113 14.57 -12.13 -3.16
CA ARG A 113 14.16 -11.47 -1.92
C ARG A 113 15.22 -10.45 -1.47
N PRO A 114 14.85 -9.35 -0.77
CA PRO A 114 15.80 -8.31 -0.38
C PRO A 114 17.02 -8.80 0.38
N TRP A 115 16.88 -9.85 1.19
CA TRP A 115 18.00 -10.45 1.93
C TRP A 115 18.77 -11.52 1.14
N GLU A 116 18.33 -11.83 -0.09
CA GLU A 116 19.01 -12.76 -1.02
C GLU A 116 19.77 -12.04 -2.12
N GLY A 117 19.75 -10.69 -2.14
CA GLY A 117 20.47 -9.87 -3.12
C GLY A 117 19.73 -8.61 -3.57
N ASP A 118 18.40 -8.59 -3.51
CA ASP A 118 17.56 -7.46 -3.97
C ASP A 118 17.88 -7.07 -5.44
N ASP A 119 18.16 -8.09 -6.25
CA ASP A 119 18.52 -8.00 -7.66
C ASP A 119 17.59 -8.88 -8.51
N HIS A 120 17.62 -8.72 -9.83
CA HIS A 120 16.90 -9.63 -10.70
C HIS A 120 17.46 -11.05 -10.61
N ILE A 121 16.56 -12.04 -10.52
CA ILE A 121 16.91 -13.47 -10.65
C ILE A 121 17.57 -13.67 -12.01
N ALA A 122 18.68 -14.42 -12.06
CA ALA A 122 19.45 -14.65 -13.30
C ALA A 122 18.57 -15.26 -14.41
N GLU A 123 18.93 -15.04 -15.67
CA GLU A 123 18.13 -15.51 -16.82
C GLU A 123 18.11 -17.05 -16.94
N ASP A 124 19.17 -17.72 -16.50
CA ASP A 124 19.30 -19.17 -16.47
C ASP A 124 18.75 -19.83 -15.20
N ASP A 125 18.31 -19.04 -14.23
CA ASP A 125 17.68 -19.56 -13.00
C ASP A 125 16.20 -19.88 -13.28
N PRO A 126 15.74 -21.14 -13.09
CA PRO A 126 14.37 -21.55 -13.36
C PRO A 126 13.31 -20.86 -12.47
N ARG A 127 13.72 -20.14 -11.42
CA ARG A 127 12.84 -19.35 -10.57
C ARG A 127 12.47 -18.00 -11.21
N GLY A 128 13.24 -17.56 -12.23
CA GLY A 128 13.02 -16.29 -12.91
C GLY A 128 11.94 -16.36 -13.99
N TRP A 129 11.41 -15.22 -14.36
CA TRP A 129 10.43 -15.08 -15.46
C TRP A 129 10.63 -13.78 -16.24
N GLU A 130 10.00 -13.68 -17.41
CA GLU A 130 10.01 -12.48 -18.24
C GLU A 130 9.24 -11.36 -17.54
N THR A 131 9.80 -10.16 -17.54
CA THR A 131 9.13 -8.97 -16.97
C THR A 131 8.46 -8.16 -18.07
N ILE A 132 7.39 -7.45 -17.74
CA ILE A 132 6.65 -6.55 -18.64
C ILE A 132 6.66 -5.12 -18.11
N SER A 133 6.57 -4.14 -19.02
CA SER A 133 6.54 -2.72 -18.69
C SER A 133 5.85 -1.96 -19.81
N PRO A 134 5.36 -0.71 -19.61
CA PRO A 134 4.84 0.11 -20.71
C PRO A 134 5.82 0.19 -21.88
N SER A 135 7.11 0.23 -21.61
CA SER A 135 8.18 0.30 -22.62
C SER A 135 9.34 -0.63 -22.27
N ALA A 136 10.14 -1.01 -23.25
CA ALA A 136 11.36 -1.80 -23.05
C ALA A 136 12.47 -0.92 -22.45
N VAL A 137 12.26 -0.49 -21.19
CA VAL A 137 13.18 0.32 -20.41
C VAL A 137 13.42 -0.35 -19.08
N PRO A 138 14.62 -0.88 -18.79
CA PRO A 138 14.93 -1.50 -17.51
C PRO A 138 14.86 -0.47 -16.38
N PHE A 139 14.68 -0.92 -15.14
CA PHE A 139 14.74 0.01 -14.00
C PHE A 139 16.14 0.56 -13.78
N GLY A 140 17.15 -0.29 -13.91
CA GLY A 140 18.56 0.05 -13.65
C GLY A 140 19.04 -0.43 -12.29
N ALA A 141 20.27 -0.05 -11.90
CA ALA A 141 20.97 -0.58 -10.73
C ALA A 141 20.99 -2.12 -10.73
N ASN A 142 20.53 -2.77 -9.67
CA ASN A 142 20.48 -4.24 -9.58
C ASN A 142 19.30 -4.87 -10.35
N LEU A 143 18.37 -4.05 -10.88
CA LEU A 143 17.18 -4.52 -11.59
C LEU A 143 17.31 -4.21 -13.09
N ASN A 144 18.20 -4.94 -13.76
CA ASN A 144 18.67 -4.66 -15.13
C ASN A 144 18.00 -5.49 -16.23
N LYS A 145 17.10 -6.45 -15.92
CA LYS A 145 16.37 -7.18 -16.95
C LYS A 145 15.65 -6.21 -17.87
N MET A 146 15.78 -6.43 -19.17
CA MET A 146 15.04 -5.72 -20.18
C MET A 146 13.59 -6.22 -20.18
N PRO A 147 12.62 -5.40 -19.78
CA PRO A 147 11.23 -5.83 -19.81
C PRO A 147 10.70 -5.88 -21.24
N LYS A 148 9.79 -6.79 -21.52
CA LYS A 148 8.99 -6.75 -22.74
C LYS A 148 8.07 -5.54 -22.72
N ALA A 149 8.09 -4.73 -23.79
CA ALA A 149 7.13 -3.65 -23.95
C ALA A 149 5.71 -4.22 -24.14
N MET A 150 4.75 -3.74 -23.36
CA MET A 150 3.37 -4.21 -23.40
C MET A 150 2.68 -3.80 -24.70
N THR A 151 1.99 -4.75 -25.31
CA THR A 151 1.00 -4.53 -26.37
C THR A 151 -0.33 -4.06 -25.75
N GLN A 152 -1.29 -3.63 -26.60
CA GLN A 152 -2.66 -3.36 -26.12
C GLN A 152 -3.28 -4.60 -25.46
N ALA A 153 -3.09 -5.79 -26.05
CA ALA A 153 -3.59 -7.03 -25.48
C ALA A 153 -2.96 -7.36 -24.09
N ASP A 154 -1.68 -7.04 -23.86
CA ASP A 154 -1.06 -7.18 -22.56
C ASP A 154 -1.68 -6.19 -21.54
N ILE A 155 -1.99 -4.95 -21.95
CA ILE A 155 -2.65 -3.94 -21.12
C ILE A 155 -4.05 -4.44 -20.72
N ASP A 156 -4.86 -4.83 -21.69
CA ASP A 156 -6.23 -5.31 -21.48
C ASP A 156 -6.26 -6.52 -20.55
N ARG A 157 -5.32 -7.47 -20.73
CA ARG A 157 -5.18 -8.65 -19.86
C ARG A 157 -4.84 -8.26 -18.43
N VAL A 158 -3.86 -7.40 -18.21
CA VAL A 158 -3.47 -7.02 -16.85
C VAL A 158 -4.59 -6.24 -16.16
N GLN A 159 -5.32 -5.38 -16.86
CA GLN A 159 -6.50 -4.71 -16.30
C GLN A 159 -7.58 -5.73 -15.88
N ALA A 160 -7.83 -6.75 -16.70
CA ALA A 160 -8.74 -7.84 -16.34
C ALA A 160 -8.23 -8.66 -15.13
N ASP A 161 -6.92 -8.88 -14.99
CA ASP A 161 -6.31 -9.53 -13.82
C ASP A 161 -6.55 -8.72 -12.54
N PHE A 162 -6.42 -7.38 -12.58
CA PHE A 162 -6.78 -6.50 -11.45
C PHE A 162 -8.26 -6.64 -11.06
N VAL A 163 -9.16 -6.68 -12.04
CA VAL A 163 -10.60 -6.87 -11.79
C VAL A 163 -10.87 -8.23 -11.13
N ALA A 164 -10.28 -9.30 -11.66
CA ALA A 164 -10.44 -10.65 -11.11
C ALA A 164 -9.90 -10.76 -9.68
N ALA A 165 -8.74 -10.14 -9.39
CA ALA A 165 -8.17 -10.09 -8.05
C ALA A 165 -9.05 -9.27 -7.08
N ALA A 166 -9.64 -8.16 -7.53
CA ALA A 166 -10.57 -7.35 -6.72
C ALA A 166 -11.84 -8.14 -6.35
N ILE A 167 -12.40 -8.93 -7.29
CA ILE A 167 -13.54 -9.83 -7.03
C ILE A 167 -13.17 -10.85 -5.95
N ARG A 168 -12.01 -11.52 -6.07
CA ARG A 168 -11.52 -12.50 -5.09
C ARG A 168 -11.26 -11.87 -3.73
N ALA A 169 -10.70 -10.66 -3.69
CA ALA A 169 -10.49 -9.91 -2.44
C ALA A 169 -11.81 -9.59 -1.73
N ARG A 170 -12.83 -9.14 -2.49
CA ARG A 170 -14.19 -8.93 -1.98
C ARG A 170 -14.77 -10.21 -1.39
N ASP A 171 -14.71 -11.30 -2.14
CA ASP A 171 -15.32 -12.59 -1.78
C ASP A 171 -14.55 -13.26 -0.62
N ALA A 172 -13.26 -12.99 -0.45
CA ALA A 172 -12.45 -13.34 0.71
C ALA A 172 -12.81 -12.50 1.97
N GLY A 173 -13.65 -11.47 1.83
CA GLY A 173 -14.17 -10.69 2.95
C GLY A 173 -13.31 -9.50 3.36
N PHE A 174 -12.40 -9.02 2.52
CA PHE A 174 -11.74 -7.73 2.74
C PHE A 174 -12.74 -6.58 2.64
N GLN A 175 -12.51 -5.52 3.44
CA GLN A 175 -13.38 -4.36 3.52
C GLN A 175 -12.69 -3.07 3.04
N TRP A 176 -11.42 -3.15 2.67
CA TRP A 176 -10.61 -2.06 2.18
C TRP A 176 -9.71 -2.56 1.05
N LEU A 177 -9.82 -1.98 -0.13
CA LEU A 177 -8.98 -2.34 -1.27
C LEU A 177 -8.02 -1.20 -1.58
N GLU A 178 -6.73 -1.50 -1.72
CA GLU A 178 -5.72 -0.56 -2.16
C GLU A 178 -5.11 -1.02 -3.49
N LEU A 179 -5.15 -0.16 -4.51
CA LEU A 179 -4.47 -0.37 -5.79
C LEU A 179 -3.02 0.11 -5.67
N HIS A 180 -2.07 -0.74 -5.98
CA HIS A 180 -0.66 -0.36 -5.90
C HIS A 180 -0.20 0.35 -7.17
N PHE A 181 -0.22 1.67 -7.16
CA PHE A 181 0.15 2.57 -8.24
C PHE A 181 1.44 3.35 -7.95
N ALA A 182 2.32 2.83 -7.08
CA ALA A 182 3.54 3.48 -6.63
C ALA A 182 4.80 2.63 -6.87
N HIS A 183 5.93 3.10 -6.38
CA HIS A 183 7.20 2.39 -6.19
C HIS A 183 7.88 1.88 -7.47
N GLY A 184 7.60 2.51 -8.62
CA GLY A 184 8.17 2.12 -9.90
C GLY A 184 7.67 0.76 -10.39
N TYR A 185 6.60 0.22 -9.77
CA TYR A 185 5.92 -0.97 -10.26
C TYR A 185 5.10 -0.65 -11.51
N LEU A 186 4.34 -1.61 -12.03
CA LEU A 186 3.78 -1.49 -13.38
C LEU A 186 2.97 -0.21 -13.59
N ALA A 187 2.00 0.08 -12.74
CA ALA A 187 1.15 1.27 -12.89
C ALA A 187 1.95 2.57 -12.76
N GLN A 188 2.86 2.66 -11.78
CA GLN A 188 3.76 3.81 -11.66
C GLN A 188 4.65 3.95 -12.90
N SER A 189 5.10 2.84 -13.50
CA SER A 189 5.91 2.87 -14.72
C SER A 189 5.17 3.44 -15.92
N PHE A 190 3.83 3.29 -15.99
CA PHE A 190 3.01 3.98 -16.99
C PHE A 190 3.00 5.50 -16.78
N PHE A 191 2.85 5.95 -15.55
CA PHE A 191 2.81 7.39 -15.25
C PHE A 191 4.17 8.06 -15.35
N SER A 192 5.23 7.37 -14.94
CA SER A 192 6.58 7.95 -14.88
C SER A 192 7.24 8.09 -16.25
N VAL A 193 7.88 9.23 -16.47
CA VAL A 193 8.73 9.48 -17.66
C VAL A 193 9.97 8.59 -17.69
N HIS A 194 10.38 8.02 -16.54
CA HIS A 194 11.54 7.12 -16.46
C HIS A 194 11.21 5.69 -16.93
N GLY A 195 9.92 5.33 -17.03
CA GLY A 195 9.48 3.99 -17.42
C GLY A 195 8.69 3.94 -18.71
N ASN A 196 8.21 5.09 -19.20
CA ASN A 196 7.24 5.17 -20.29
C ASN A 196 7.76 6.06 -21.43
N THR A 197 8.17 5.44 -22.53
CA THR A 197 8.58 6.09 -23.78
C THR A 197 7.59 5.84 -24.91
N ARG A 198 6.34 5.42 -24.59
CA ARG A 198 5.30 5.15 -25.60
C ARG A 198 4.90 6.43 -26.34
N ALA A 199 4.54 6.26 -27.61
CA ALA A 199 4.03 7.31 -28.47
C ALA A 199 2.53 7.15 -28.81
N ASP A 200 1.86 6.17 -28.19
CA ASP A 200 0.43 5.90 -28.36
C ASP A 200 -0.43 6.56 -27.26
N GLY A 201 -1.69 6.17 -27.14
CA GLY A 201 -2.63 6.68 -26.14
C GLY A 201 -2.26 6.43 -24.68
N TYR A 202 -1.20 5.68 -24.39
CA TYR A 202 -0.69 5.41 -23.05
C TYR A 202 0.64 6.10 -22.75
N GLY A 203 1.14 6.99 -23.61
CA GLY A 203 2.43 7.66 -23.43
C GLY A 203 2.43 9.12 -23.88
N GLY A 204 3.59 9.76 -23.79
CA GLY A 204 3.79 11.16 -24.12
C GLY A 204 3.33 12.11 -23.03
N ASN A 205 2.19 12.76 -23.13
CA ASN A 205 1.70 13.72 -22.14
C ASN A 205 1.16 13.02 -20.85
N ALA A 206 1.02 13.79 -19.77
CA ALA A 206 0.60 13.29 -18.47
C ALA A 206 -0.77 12.59 -18.50
N ALA A 207 -1.73 13.09 -19.27
CA ALA A 207 -3.06 12.50 -19.39
C ALA A 207 -2.99 11.08 -19.98
N ASN A 208 -2.21 10.89 -21.03
CA ASN A 208 -2.00 9.58 -21.63
C ASN A 208 -1.23 8.64 -20.69
N ARG A 209 -0.19 9.16 -20.01
CA ARG A 209 0.56 8.35 -19.02
C ARG A 209 -0.30 7.93 -17.83
N GLY A 210 -1.30 8.72 -17.46
CA GLY A 210 -2.27 8.40 -16.41
C GLY A 210 -3.39 7.42 -16.84
N ARG A 211 -3.55 7.18 -18.13
CA ARG A 211 -4.69 6.41 -18.69
C ARG A 211 -4.81 5.00 -18.11
N PHE A 212 -3.70 4.25 -18.04
CA PHE A 212 -3.70 2.91 -17.46
C PHE A 212 -4.24 2.88 -16.03
N LEU A 213 -3.85 3.86 -15.19
CA LEU A 213 -4.30 3.97 -13.81
C LEU A 213 -5.80 4.27 -13.73
N LEU A 214 -6.29 5.20 -14.57
CA LEU A 214 -7.70 5.58 -14.60
C LEU A 214 -8.60 4.44 -15.07
N GLU A 215 -8.22 3.76 -16.15
CA GLU A 215 -8.98 2.65 -16.71
C GLU A 215 -9.00 1.46 -15.74
N THR A 216 -7.86 1.12 -15.10
CA THR A 216 -7.79 0.08 -14.07
C THR A 216 -8.67 0.44 -12.86
N LEU A 217 -8.60 1.68 -12.38
CA LEU A 217 -9.45 2.16 -11.28
C LEU A 217 -10.94 2.03 -11.63
N ALA A 218 -11.35 2.50 -12.81
CA ALA A 218 -12.74 2.45 -13.26
C ALA A 218 -13.25 1.01 -13.36
N ALA A 219 -12.47 0.10 -13.97
CA ALA A 219 -12.83 -1.29 -14.10
C ALA A 219 -12.95 -2.01 -12.73
N VAL A 220 -12.04 -1.73 -11.81
CA VAL A 220 -12.10 -2.26 -10.44
C VAL A 220 -13.30 -1.67 -9.67
N ARG A 221 -13.60 -0.37 -9.86
CA ARG A 221 -14.75 0.28 -9.19
C ARG A 221 -16.09 -0.37 -9.55
N GLU A 222 -16.23 -0.89 -10.76
CA GLU A 222 -17.45 -1.58 -11.20
C GLU A 222 -17.75 -2.87 -10.42
N VAL A 223 -16.73 -3.56 -9.93
CA VAL A 223 -16.87 -4.85 -9.22
C VAL A 223 -16.66 -4.73 -7.71
N TRP A 224 -15.99 -3.68 -7.23
CA TRP A 224 -15.80 -3.43 -5.81
C TRP A 224 -17.02 -2.73 -5.21
N PRO A 225 -17.58 -3.18 -4.07
CA PRO A 225 -18.81 -2.61 -3.50
C PRO A 225 -18.72 -1.09 -3.29
N ALA A 226 -19.74 -0.35 -3.72
CA ALA A 226 -19.76 1.11 -3.66
C ALA A 226 -19.70 1.68 -2.23
N ASN A 227 -20.12 0.89 -1.25
CA ASN A 227 -20.09 1.23 0.17
C ASN A 227 -18.78 0.86 0.88
N LEU A 228 -17.84 0.21 0.19
CA LEU A 228 -16.51 -0.11 0.71
C LEU A 228 -15.44 0.80 0.10
N PRO A 229 -14.44 1.23 0.90
CA PRO A 229 -13.34 2.03 0.42
C PRO A 229 -12.54 1.37 -0.71
N LEU A 230 -12.37 2.11 -1.82
CA LEU A 230 -11.42 1.84 -2.88
C LEU A 230 -10.34 2.92 -2.85
N THR A 231 -9.13 2.52 -2.55
CA THR A 231 -7.99 3.41 -2.36
C THR A 231 -6.86 3.08 -3.32
N ALA A 232 -5.90 3.98 -3.46
CA ALA A 232 -4.69 3.71 -4.22
C ALA A 232 -3.47 4.22 -3.45
N ARG A 233 -2.38 3.48 -3.50
CA ARG A 233 -1.06 4.00 -3.15
C ARG A 233 -0.41 4.52 -4.42
N PHE A 234 -0.07 5.81 -4.44
CA PHE A 234 0.45 6.46 -5.64
C PHE A 234 1.71 7.26 -5.36
N GLY A 235 2.69 7.11 -6.24
CA GLY A 235 3.94 7.87 -6.21
C GLY A 235 3.74 9.24 -6.85
N VAL A 236 3.48 10.23 -6.02
CA VAL A 236 3.17 11.60 -6.48
C VAL A 236 4.41 12.46 -6.70
N ILE A 237 5.57 12.00 -6.26
CA ILE A 237 6.85 12.71 -6.32
C ILE A 237 7.99 11.71 -6.53
N GLU A 238 9.05 12.10 -7.24
CA GLU A 238 10.17 11.19 -7.56
C GLU A 238 11.48 11.56 -6.85
N TYR A 239 11.65 12.81 -6.44
CA TYR A 239 12.91 13.37 -5.92
C TYR A 239 14.07 13.23 -6.93
N ASP A 240 13.76 13.53 -8.18
CA ASP A 240 14.65 13.44 -9.36
C ASP A 240 15.05 14.80 -9.96
N GLY A 241 14.64 15.90 -9.29
CA GLY A 241 14.83 17.27 -9.73
C GLY A 241 13.68 17.84 -10.58
N ARG A 242 12.63 17.04 -10.86
CA ARG A 242 11.39 17.46 -11.56
C ARG A 242 10.17 17.48 -10.63
N ASP A 243 10.40 17.60 -9.33
CA ASP A 243 9.43 17.33 -8.30
C ASP A 243 8.15 18.17 -8.41
N GLU A 244 8.27 19.48 -8.70
CA GLU A 244 7.10 20.35 -8.85
C GLU A 244 6.24 19.99 -10.06
N GLU A 245 6.87 19.65 -11.18
CA GLU A 245 6.16 19.20 -12.38
C GLU A 245 5.47 17.87 -12.14
N THR A 246 6.20 16.88 -11.60
CA THR A 246 5.67 15.56 -11.29
C THR A 246 4.51 15.64 -10.27
N LEU A 247 4.65 16.46 -9.24
CA LEU A 247 3.60 16.64 -8.22
C LEU A 247 2.36 17.32 -8.80
N ALA A 248 2.53 18.33 -9.66
CA ALA A 248 1.40 18.98 -10.33
C ALA A 248 0.63 17.99 -11.23
N GLU A 249 1.32 17.22 -12.07
CA GLU A 249 0.73 16.17 -12.89
C GLU A 249 0.03 15.09 -12.05
N ALA A 250 0.65 14.69 -10.92
CA ALA A 250 0.09 13.70 -10.01
C ALA A 250 -1.17 14.20 -9.30
N ILE A 251 -1.24 15.48 -8.93
CA ILE A 251 -2.43 16.09 -8.34
C ILE A 251 -3.59 16.11 -9.35
N GLU A 252 -3.33 16.49 -10.60
CA GLU A 252 -4.36 16.45 -11.66
C GLU A 252 -4.86 15.02 -11.89
N LEU A 253 -3.97 14.04 -11.96
CA LEU A 253 -4.36 12.64 -12.08
C LEU A 253 -5.15 12.15 -10.85
N THR A 254 -4.79 12.60 -9.65
CA THR A 254 -5.50 12.26 -8.41
C THR A 254 -6.92 12.84 -8.40
N ARG A 255 -7.13 14.05 -8.94
CA ARG A 255 -8.48 14.61 -9.15
C ARG A 255 -9.31 13.74 -10.08
N ALA A 256 -8.73 13.33 -11.22
CA ALA A 256 -9.40 12.44 -12.15
C ALA A 256 -9.70 11.06 -11.53
N MET A 257 -8.79 10.50 -10.72
CA MET A 257 -9.04 9.26 -9.96
C MET A 257 -10.19 9.44 -8.94
N ARG A 258 -10.24 10.56 -8.22
CA ARG A 258 -11.37 10.88 -7.32
C ARG A 258 -12.70 10.93 -8.07
N GLU A 259 -12.74 11.59 -9.22
CA GLU A 259 -13.93 11.64 -10.07
C GLU A 259 -14.31 10.26 -10.60
N GLY A 260 -13.31 9.39 -10.85
CA GLY A 260 -13.47 7.98 -11.21
C GLY A 260 -13.83 7.06 -10.04
N GLY A 261 -14.04 7.59 -8.83
CA GLY A 261 -14.49 6.83 -7.66
C GLY A 261 -13.40 6.36 -6.70
N LEU A 262 -12.21 6.97 -6.74
CA LEU A 262 -11.20 6.79 -5.69
C LEU A 262 -11.66 7.51 -4.41
N ASP A 263 -11.63 6.81 -3.28
CA ASP A 263 -12.13 7.32 -2.01
C ASP A 263 -11.02 7.96 -1.15
N MET A 264 -9.78 7.50 -1.28
CA MET A 264 -8.63 8.00 -0.52
C MET A 264 -7.32 7.70 -1.26
N LEU A 265 -6.31 8.58 -1.13
CA LEU A 265 -4.97 8.34 -1.64
C LEU A 265 -3.96 8.06 -0.51
N ASN A 266 -3.22 6.97 -0.63
CA ASN A 266 -2.00 6.73 0.14
C ASN A 266 -0.81 7.36 -0.61
N VAL A 267 -0.41 8.54 -0.17
CA VAL A 267 0.65 9.33 -0.79
C VAL A 267 2.01 8.68 -0.57
N SER A 268 2.76 8.49 -1.65
CA SER A 268 4.07 7.85 -1.62
C SER A 268 5.05 8.47 -2.60
N VAL A 269 6.28 7.97 -2.61
CA VAL A 269 7.31 8.27 -3.61
C VAL A 269 7.16 7.33 -4.80
N GLY A 270 7.46 7.82 -6.00
CA GLY A 270 7.37 7.03 -7.22
C GLY A 270 8.39 5.90 -7.29
N PHE A 271 9.62 6.14 -6.86
CA PHE A 271 10.73 5.17 -6.96
C PHE A 271 10.88 4.56 -8.37
N SER A 272 10.67 5.38 -9.39
CA SER A 272 10.77 4.95 -10.79
C SER A 272 12.17 5.04 -11.36
N THR A 273 13.10 5.66 -10.62
CA THR A 273 14.52 5.77 -10.96
C THR A 273 15.39 5.40 -9.76
N PRO A 274 16.54 4.73 -9.98
CA PRO A 274 17.48 4.45 -8.89
C PRO A 274 18.23 5.71 -8.41
N ASN A 275 18.11 6.81 -9.12
CA ASN A 275 18.87 8.06 -8.87
C ASN A 275 18.11 9.07 -8.00
N ALA A 276 16.96 8.70 -7.42
CA ALA A 276 16.15 9.55 -6.56
C ALA A 276 16.93 10.04 -5.32
N GLN A 277 16.87 11.36 -5.02
CA GLN A 277 17.54 11.97 -3.87
C GLN A 277 16.53 12.23 -2.76
N ILE A 278 16.11 11.16 -2.09
CA ILE A 278 15.01 11.22 -1.11
C ILE A 278 15.47 11.91 0.18
N PRO A 279 14.73 12.93 0.67
CA PRO A 279 15.06 13.67 1.88
C PRO A 279 14.58 12.90 3.13
N TRP A 280 15.19 11.74 3.39
CA TRP A 280 14.80 10.88 4.51
C TRP A 280 14.72 11.64 5.84
N GLY A 281 13.63 11.46 6.58
CA GLY A 281 13.41 12.10 7.86
C GLY A 281 12.06 11.75 8.46
N SER A 282 11.76 12.29 9.64
CA SER A 282 10.48 12.07 10.30
C SER A 282 9.34 12.69 9.48
N ALA A 283 8.36 11.86 9.09
CA ALA A 283 7.17 12.27 8.36
C ALA A 283 7.45 13.18 7.13
N PHE A 284 8.56 12.93 6.41
CA PHE A 284 9.03 13.82 5.34
C PHE A 284 8.03 14.05 4.20
N LEU A 285 7.06 13.13 4.02
CA LEU A 285 5.97 13.29 3.06
C LEU A 285 4.77 14.10 3.60
N ALA A 286 4.75 14.53 4.86
CA ALA A 286 3.62 15.25 5.41
C ALA A 286 3.26 16.53 4.64
N PRO A 287 4.22 17.40 4.25
CA PRO A 287 3.91 18.59 3.45
C PRO A 287 3.36 18.25 2.06
N VAL A 288 3.86 17.18 1.44
CA VAL A 288 3.37 16.69 0.13
C VAL A 288 1.95 16.14 0.27
N SER A 289 1.70 15.36 1.32
CA SER A 289 0.38 14.79 1.62
C SER A 289 -0.67 15.89 1.87
N GLU A 290 -0.32 16.92 2.64
CA GLU A 290 -1.17 18.09 2.87
C GLU A 290 -1.53 18.81 1.56
N ARG A 291 -0.55 19.02 0.69
CA ARG A 291 -0.77 19.65 -0.61
C ARG A 291 -1.69 18.82 -1.50
N VAL A 292 -1.45 17.50 -1.60
CA VAL A 292 -2.32 16.59 -2.36
C VAL A 292 -3.73 16.59 -1.78
N ARG A 293 -3.88 16.49 -0.46
CA ARG A 293 -5.18 16.52 0.23
C ARG A 293 -5.96 17.78 -0.10
N ARG A 294 -5.33 18.93 0.01
CA ARG A 294 -5.94 20.24 -0.24
C ARG A 294 -6.31 20.43 -1.72
N GLU A 295 -5.37 20.11 -2.62
CA GLU A 295 -5.52 20.43 -4.05
C GLU A 295 -6.31 19.39 -4.81
N ALA A 296 -6.20 18.11 -4.48
CA ALA A 296 -7.02 17.06 -5.10
C ALA A 296 -8.39 16.86 -4.41
N GLY A 297 -8.55 17.33 -3.17
CA GLY A 297 -9.83 17.38 -2.49
C GLY A 297 -10.35 16.01 -2.06
N LEU A 298 -9.47 15.11 -1.58
CA LEU A 298 -9.84 13.81 -1.03
C LEU A 298 -9.00 13.50 0.23
N PRO A 299 -9.46 12.58 1.10
CA PRO A 299 -8.67 12.12 2.24
C PRO A 299 -7.33 11.50 1.80
N VAL A 300 -6.31 11.65 2.63
CA VAL A 300 -4.99 11.07 2.37
C VAL A 300 -4.43 10.30 3.55
N ALA A 301 -3.62 9.30 3.23
CA ALA A 301 -2.71 8.64 4.15
C ALA A 301 -1.27 8.77 3.64
N SER A 302 -0.30 8.56 4.50
CA SER A 302 1.08 8.32 4.08
C SER A 302 1.83 7.47 5.10
N SER A 303 2.94 6.91 4.66
CA SER A 303 3.92 6.20 5.47
C SER A 303 5.27 6.93 5.40
N TRP A 304 6.35 6.27 5.76
CA TRP A 304 7.73 6.79 5.73
C TRP A 304 8.09 7.76 6.86
N GLY A 305 8.93 7.27 7.76
CA GLY A 305 9.42 8.06 8.89
C GLY A 305 8.35 8.42 9.94
N ILE A 306 7.23 7.72 9.97
CA ILE A 306 6.17 7.90 10.98
C ILE A 306 6.31 6.79 12.02
N ASP A 307 7.20 6.98 12.98
CA ASP A 307 7.53 6.04 14.05
C ASP A 307 7.43 6.67 15.44
N ASP A 308 7.61 7.98 15.56
CA ASP A 308 7.40 8.71 16.83
C ASP A 308 5.91 9.00 17.08
N PRO A 309 5.36 8.59 18.24
CA PRO A 309 3.96 8.81 18.58
C PRO A 309 3.49 10.28 18.56
N VAL A 310 4.34 11.21 18.95
CA VAL A 310 3.99 12.63 19.00
C VAL A 310 3.92 13.19 17.58
N ALA A 311 4.90 12.86 16.74
CA ALA A 311 4.89 13.25 15.32
C ALA A 311 3.69 12.63 14.59
N ALA A 312 3.38 11.35 14.83
CA ALA A 312 2.21 10.68 14.25
C ALA A 312 0.87 11.34 14.64
N ASN A 313 0.73 11.76 15.91
CA ASN A 313 -0.47 12.49 16.33
C ASN A 313 -0.56 13.87 15.68
N ARG A 314 0.58 14.57 15.61
CA ARG A 314 0.65 15.93 15.09
C ARG A 314 0.26 16.03 13.62
N VAL A 315 0.73 15.14 12.76
CA VAL A 315 0.38 15.17 11.32
C VAL A 315 -1.12 14.98 11.07
N VAL A 316 -1.82 14.28 11.99
CA VAL A 316 -3.29 14.13 11.95
C VAL A 316 -3.96 15.39 12.53
N GLU A 317 -3.48 15.88 13.66
CA GLU A 317 -4.04 17.06 14.35
C GLU A 317 -3.91 18.33 13.50
N ASP A 318 -2.78 18.50 12.82
CA ASP A 318 -2.52 19.62 11.90
C ASP A 318 -3.25 19.46 10.54
N GLY A 319 -3.95 18.34 10.31
CA GLY A 319 -4.71 18.08 9.09
C GLY A 319 -3.86 17.76 7.86
N GLN A 320 -2.59 17.39 8.07
CA GLN A 320 -1.68 16.99 6.98
C GLN A 320 -2.01 15.62 6.41
N MET A 321 -2.57 14.73 7.24
CA MET A 321 -3.02 13.38 6.89
C MET A 321 -4.31 13.04 7.64
N ASP A 322 -5.12 12.18 7.07
CA ASP A 322 -6.33 11.63 7.70
C ASP A 322 -6.04 10.30 8.42
N LEU A 323 -5.10 9.52 7.90
CA LEU A 323 -4.56 8.30 8.50
C LEU A 323 -3.03 8.31 8.47
N VAL A 324 -2.40 7.71 9.48
CA VAL A 324 -0.95 7.42 9.48
C VAL A 324 -0.72 5.94 9.25
N MET A 325 0.24 5.61 8.39
CA MET A 325 0.65 4.24 8.12
C MET A 325 1.99 3.95 8.78
N VAL A 326 1.94 3.12 9.83
CA VAL A 326 3.10 2.81 10.68
C VAL A 326 3.65 1.43 10.30
N GLY A 327 4.80 1.41 9.61
CA GLY A 327 5.41 0.19 9.09
C GLY A 327 6.41 -0.44 10.07
N ARG A 328 7.70 -0.14 9.89
CA ARG A 328 8.81 -0.77 10.63
C ARG A 328 8.70 -0.70 12.15
N ALA A 329 8.11 0.39 12.68
CA ALA A 329 7.88 0.50 14.12
C ALA A 329 6.90 -0.59 14.62
N MET A 330 5.89 -0.95 13.82
CA MET A 330 4.97 -2.03 14.17
C MET A 330 5.53 -3.42 13.88
N LEU A 331 6.50 -3.57 12.96
CA LEU A 331 7.27 -4.82 12.84
C LEU A 331 8.14 -5.05 14.08
N ALA A 332 8.77 -3.99 14.59
CA ALA A 332 9.59 -4.05 15.81
C ALA A 332 8.73 -4.29 17.07
N ASN A 333 7.53 -3.71 17.10
CA ASN A 333 6.61 -3.84 18.21
C ASN A 333 5.16 -3.76 17.74
N PRO A 334 4.46 -4.89 17.59
CA PRO A 334 3.04 -4.91 17.20
C PRO A 334 2.13 -4.13 18.16
N HIS A 335 2.52 -3.92 19.42
CA HIS A 335 1.80 -3.13 20.41
C HIS A 335 2.18 -1.63 20.39
N TRP A 336 2.77 -1.14 19.30
CA TRP A 336 3.07 0.29 19.13
C TRP A 336 1.83 1.19 19.37
N PRO A 337 0.59 0.85 18.94
CA PRO A 337 -0.59 1.64 19.27
C PRO A 337 -0.83 1.76 20.77
N TYR A 338 -0.63 0.70 21.55
CA TYR A 338 -0.76 0.74 22.99
C TYR A 338 0.31 1.63 23.65
N GLN A 339 1.57 1.50 23.24
CA GLN A 339 2.64 2.37 23.76
C GLN A 339 2.39 3.84 23.38
N THR A 340 1.90 4.09 22.18
CA THR A 340 1.50 5.42 21.71
C THR A 340 0.36 5.99 22.55
N ALA A 341 -0.67 5.18 22.86
CA ALA A 341 -1.76 5.58 23.73
C ALA A 341 -1.28 5.99 25.14
N MET A 342 -0.34 5.23 25.70
CA MET A 342 0.31 5.60 27.00
C MET A 342 1.09 6.90 26.89
N LYS A 343 1.92 7.05 25.85
CA LYS A 343 2.76 8.24 25.64
C LYS A 343 1.95 9.51 25.43
N LEU A 344 0.81 9.40 24.73
CA LEU A 344 -0.09 10.53 24.46
C LEU A 344 -1.11 10.78 25.60
N GLY A 345 -1.08 10.01 26.68
CA GLY A 345 -1.93 10.22 27.85
C GLY A 345 -3.41 9.86 27.61
N LEU A 346 -3.69 8.88 26.78
CA LEU A 346 -5.07 8.37 26.63
C LEU A 346 -5.58 7.85 27.99
N GLU A 347 -6.84 8.15 28.36
CA GLU A 347 -7.41 7.86 29.67
C GLU A 347 -7.33 6.36 30.04
N ARG A 348 -7.60 5.48 29.07
CA ARG A 348 -7.53 4.01 29.26
C ARG A 348 -6.69 3.38 28.15
N PRO A 349 -5.35 3.56 28.16
CA PRO A 349 -4.49 3.21 27.04
C PRO A 349 -4.50 1.71 26.71
N SER A 350 -4.67 0.83 27.69
CA SER A 350 -4.71 -0.62 27.47
C SER A 350 -5.93 -1.06 26.63
N TRP A 351 -7.00 -0.27 26.63
CA TRP A 351 -8.23 -0.62 25.91
C TRP A 351 -8.20 -0.34 24.40
N VAL A 352 -7.05 0.08 23.87
CA VAL A 352 -6.77 0.01 22.41
C VAL A 352 -6.51 -1.44 21.97
N LEU A 353 -6.22 -2.34 22.92
CA LEU A 353 -6.01 -3.77 22.72
C LEU A 353 -7.29 -4.56 23.00
N PRO A 354 -7.39 -5.81 22.52
CA PRO A 354 -8.50 -6.70 22.87
C PRO A 354 -8.63 -6.91 24.38
N ALA A 355 -9.87 -7.13 24.84
CA ALA A 355 -10.21 -7.25 26.25
C ALA A 355 -9.32 -8.24 27.08
N PRO A 356 -8.91 -9.42 26.55
CA PRO A 356 -8.01 -10.32 27.29
C PRO A 356 -6.66 -9.67 27.65
N TYR A 357 -6.14 -8.76 26.85
CA TYR A 357 -4.90 -8.01 27.15
C TYR A 357 -5.21 -6.77 27.97
N ALA A 358 -6.22 -6.00 27.54
CA ALA A 358 -6.58 -4.72 28.14
C ALA A 358 -6.83 -4.83 29.65
N HIS A 359 -7.58 -5.87 30.09
CA HIS A 359 -7.92 -6.11 31.48
C HIS A 359 -6.68 -6.26 32.39
N TRP A 360 -5.70 -7.03 31.95
CA TRP A 360 -4.50 -7.26 32.75
C TRP A 360 -3.56 -6.07 32.71
N LEU A 361 -3.41 -5.43 31.56
CA LEU A 361 -2.52 -4.27 31.36
C LEU A 361 -3.05 -3.00 32.03
N GLU A 362 -4.35 -2.87 32.28
CA GLU A 362 -4.92 -1.75 33.04
C GLU A 362 -4.39 -1.66 34.48
N ARG A 363 -4.04 -2.80 35.05
CA ARG A 363 -3.48 -2.91 36.41
C ARG A 363 -1.95 -3.06 36.44
N TYR A 364 -1.34 -3.24 35.27
CA TYR A 364 0.10 -3.41 35.17
C TYR A 364 0.81 -2.09 35.45
N ARG A 365 1.75 -2.13 36.40
CA ARG A 365 2.67 -1.02 36.68
C ARG A 365 4.08 -1.54 36.51
N VAL A 366 4.85 -0.89 35.63
CA VAL A 366 6.29 -1.15 35.52
C VAL A 366 6.91 -0.73 36.86
N GLN A 367 7.48 -1.68 37.61
CA GLN A 367 8.28 -1.35 38.76
C GLN A 367 9.54 -0.65 38.25
N SER A 368 9.71 0.63 38.58
CA SER A 368 10.98 1.32 38.38
C SER A 368 12.03 0.64 39.23
N ALA A 369 13.08 0.14 38.59
CA ALA A 369 14.25 -0.41 39.26
C ALA A 369 15.01 0.69 40.01
#